data_0b61c1d60f4912e39bd52ad8637e25fa
#
_entry.id   0b61c1d60f4912e39bd52ad8637e25fa
#
_cell.length_a   1.000
_cell.length_b   1.000
_cell.length_c   1.000
_cell.angle_alpha   90.00
_cell.angle_beta   90.00
_cell.angle_gamma   90.00
#
_symmetry.space_group_name_H-M   'P 1'
#
loop_
_entity.id
_entity.type
_entity.pdbx_description
1 polymer ?
#
loop_
_entity_poly.entity_id
_entity_poly.type
_entity_poly.pdbx_seq_one_letter_code
_entity_poly.pdbx_strand_id
1 'polypeptide(L)'
;MIDLVQSFTFILLSLMTSVVWSGERQVDYQGFTLWLDCDKRAATRFEYSLGKDTGDVKRTGSEYRLDPSLGDCQQLSTKSYWKESGKTHQRGHLVAFNHLDYSEESALDSNQMANILPQHKTMNMGAWKVTEEITECYREFGTLKIIGGAIWDLNLRILETHGVDIPDYFWKVI
;
A
#
# COMPACT_ATOMS: atom_id res chain seq x y z
N MET A 1 -12.61 34.11 68.49
CA MET A 1 -11.54 33.88 67.49
C MET A 1 -11.92 32.61 66.77
N ILE A 2 -12.36 32.72 65.56
CA ILE A 2 -12.81 31.62 64.73
C ILE A 2 -11.80 31.55 63.62
N ASP A 3 -10.99 30.45 63.59
CA ASP A 3 -10.00 30.21 62.56
C ASP A 3 -10.69 29.69 61.30
N LEU A 4 -10.56 30.46 60.24
CA LEU A 4 -11.03 30.11 58.91
C LEU A 4 -9.94 29.32 58.19
N VAL A 5 -10.06 28.00 58.15
CA VAL A 5 -9.20 27.12 57.34
C VAL A 5 -9.73 27.15 55.92
N GLN A 6 -9.03 27.89 55.03
CA GLN A 6 -9.29 27.85 53.61
C GLN A 6 -8.66 26.57 52.99
N SER A 7 -9.55 25.64 52.60
CA SER A 7 -9.14 24.43 51.85
C SER A 7 -8.96 24.77 50.41
N PHE A 8 -7.70 24.82 49.92
CA PHE A 8 -7.38 24.97 48.49
C PHE A 8 -7.48 23.59 47.83
N THR A 9 -8.57 23.38 47.10
CA THR A 9 -8.71 22.19 46.26
C THR A 9 -7.99 22.44 44.94
N PHE A 10 -6.84 21.84 44.75
CA PHE A 10 -6.15 21.82 43.45
C PHE A 10 -6.89 20.86 42.50
N ILE A 11 -7.62 21.39 41.52
CA ILE A 11 -8.14 20.62 40.41
C ILE A 11 -7.01 20.40 39.43
N LEU A 12 -6.42 19.20 39.46
CA LEU A 12 -5.46 18.75 38.45
C LEU A 12 -6.24 18.45 37.17
N LEU A 13 -6.27 19.41 36.24
CA LEU A 13 -6.82 19.20 34.89
C LEU A 13 -5.82 18.35 34.12
N SER A 14 -6.02 17.03 34.12
CA SER A 14 -5.28 16.09 33.28
C SER A 14 -5.66 16.35 31.82
N LEU A 15 -4.82 17.08 31.10
CA LEU A 15 -4.84 17.12 29.63
C LEU A 15 -4.45 15.75 29.12
N MET A 16 -5.43 14.88 28.91
CA MET A 16 -5.25 13.70 28.09
C MET A 16 -5.07 14.15 26.65
N THR A 17 -3.83 14.38 26.25
CA THR A 17 -3.48 14.43 24.84
C THR A 17 -3.70 13.03 24.30
N SER A 18 -4.83 12.82 23.64
CA SER A 18 -5.01 11.66 22.79
C SER A 18 -3.93 11.72 21.70
N VAL A 19 -2.91 10.90 21.85
CA VAL A 19 -2.01 10.58 20.75
C VAL A 19 -2.88 9.87 19.74
N VAL A 20 -3.36 10.61 18.74
CA VAL A 20 -3.95 9.99 17.54
C VAL A 20 -2.79 9.30 16.86
N TRP A 21 -2.64 8.03 17.11
CA TRP A 21 -1.89 7.18 16.19
C TRP A 21 -2.65 7.26 14.87
N SER A 22 -2.09 7.87 13.86
CA SER A 22 -2.50 7.65 12.49
C SER A 22 -2.21 6.17 12.22
N GLY A 23 -3.21 5.32 12.52
CA GLY A 23 -3.01 3.89 12.55
C GLY A 23 -2.88 3.38 11.13
N GLU A 24 -1.82 2.65 10.84
CA GLU A 24 -1.79 1.82 9.64
C GLU A 24 -3.02 0.90 9.67
N ARG A 25 -3.80 0.90 8.62
CA ARG A 25 -4.92 -0.01 8.44
C ARG A 25 -4.44 -1.27 7.72
N GLN A 26 -4.50 -2.40 8.40
CA GLN A 26 -4.27 -3.69 7.76
C GLN A 26 -5.49 -4.09 6.93
N VAL A 27 -5.23 -4.60 5.73
CA VAL A 27 -6.23 -5.15 4.81
C VAL A 27 -5.73 -6.46 4.26
N ASP A 28 -6.55 -7.49 4.39
CA ASP A 28 -6.24 -8.83 3.89
C ASP A 28 -7.05 -9.06 2.60
N TYR A 29 -6.34 -9.37 1.53
CA TYR A 29 -6.87 -9.79 0.25
C TYR A 29 -6.59 -11.27 -0.02
N GLN A 30 -7.16 -11.81 -1.06
CA GLN A 30 -6.89 -13.20 -1.43
C GLN A 30 -5.41 -13.37 -1.82
N GLY A 31 -4.64 -13.93 -0.89
CA GLY A 31 -3.22 -14.26 -1.10
C GLY A 31 -2.20 -13.21 -0.66
N PHE A 32 -2.62 -12.04 -0.19
CA PHE A 32 -1.69 -11.02 0.32
C PHE A 32 -2.32 -10.07 1.34
N THR A 33 -1.48 -9.44 2.12
CA THR A 33 -1.86 -8.43 3.12
C THR A 33 -1.19 -7.10 2.81
N LEU A 34 -1.93 -6.01 2.97
CA LEU A 34 -1.44 -4.64 2.88
C LEU A 34 -1.58 -3.91 4.21
N TRP A 35 -0.68 -2.97 4.47
CA TRP A 35 -0.79 -1.97 5.54
C TRP A 35 -0.86 -0.59 4.90
N LEU A 36 -1.99 0.06 5.08
CA LEU A 36 -2.32 1.34 4.46
C LEU A 36 -2.10 2.49 5.44
N ASP A 37 -1.41 3.51 5.00
CA ASP A 37 -1.45 4.84 5.61
C ASP A 37 -2.62 5.61 4.96
N CYS A 38 -3.68 5.87 5.72
CA CYS A 38 -4.88 6.52 5.20
C CYS A 38 -4.65 7.98 4.82
N ASP A 39 -3.71 8.66 5.49
CA ASP A 39 -3.36 10.04 5.16
C ASP A 39 -2.66 10.12 3.80
N LYS A 40 -1.85 9.09 3.48
CA LYS A 40 -1.18 8.95 2.17
C LYS A 40 -2.05 8.31 1.10
N ARG A 41 -3.20 7.71 1.47
CA ARG A 41 -4.05 6.90 0.57
C ARG A 41 -3.27 5.79 -0.14
N ALA A 42 -2.31 5.18 0.54
CA ALA A 42 -1.31 4.31 -0.04
C ALA A 42 -0.89 3.20 0.92
N ALA A 43 -0.54 2.04 0.37
CA ALA A 43 0.10 0.98 1.16
C ALA A 43 1.57 1.33 1.41
N THR A 44 1.96 1.33 2.68
CA THR A 44 3.34 1.51 3.15
C THR A 44 4.09 0.19 3.16
N ARG A 45 3.37 -0.91 3.34
CA ARG A 45 3.91 -2.27 3.41
C ARG A 45 2.97 -3.28 2.79
N PHE A 46 3.55 -4.36 2.27
CA PHE A 46 2.83 -5.54 1.83
C PHE A 46 3.56 -6.82 2.26
N GLU A 47 2.81 -7.91 2.36
CA GLU A 47 3.33 -9.23 2.67
C GLU A 47 2.51 -10.30 1.96
N TYR A 48 3.17 -11.33 1.43
CA TYR A 48 2.52 -12.52 0.88
C TYR A 48 3.45 -13.73 0.90
N SER A 49 2.84 -14.91 0.79
CA SER A 49 3.56 -16.17 0.59
C SER A 49 3.29 -16.69 -0.81
N LEU A 50 4.33 -17.12 -1.49
CA LEU A 50 4.27 -17.60 -2.86
C LEU A 50 4.78 -19.04 -2.95
N GLY A 51 3.89 -19.96 -3.27
CA GLY A 51 4.22 -21.35 -3.57
C GLY A 51 4.49 -21.57 -5.05
N LYS A 52 4.62 -22.82 -5.47
CA LYS A 52 4.79 -23.21 -6.88
C LYS A 52 3.71 -22.57 -7.75
N ASP A 53 4.06 -22.31 -8.99
CA ASP A 53 3.11 -21.82 -9.97
C ASP A 53 2.06 -22.88 -10.30
N THR A 54 0.80 -22.53 -10.04
CA THR A 54 -0.35 -23.43 -10.24
C THR A 54 -1.47 -22.77 -11.05
N GLY A 55 -1.28 -21.52 -11.45
CA GLY A 55 -2.28 -20.70 -12.09
C GLY A 55 -1.90 -20.23 -13.48
N ASP A 56 -2.89 -19.81 -14.25
CA ASP A 56 -2.71 -19.16 -15.56
C ASP A 56 -3.95 -18.29 -15.87
N VAL A 57 -4.46 -17.60 -14.84
CA VAL A 57 -5.53 -16.63 -15.06
C VAL A 57 -5.01 -15.50 -15.92
N LYS A 58 -5.57 -15.37 -17.12
CA LYS A 58 -5.11 -14.38 -18.08
C LYS A 58 -5.53 -12.98 -17.68
N ARG A 59 -4.59 -12.06 -17.76
CA ARG A 59 -4.85 -10.65 -17.56
C ARG A 59 -5.76 -10.11 -18.66
N THR A 60 -7.05 -9.97 -18.36
CA THR A 60 -8.04 -9.40 -19.25
C THR A 60 -8.09 -7.89 -19.09
N GLY A 61 -7.15 -7.18 -19.71
CA GLY A 61 -7.16 -5.72 -19.70
C GLY A 61 -6.97 -5.08 -18.32
N SER A 62 -7.21 -3.78 -18.24
CA SER A 62 -6.91 -2.95 -17.06
C SER A 62 -8.13 -2.80 -16.16
N GLU A 63 -8.58 -3.84 -15.52
CA GLU A 63 -9.67 -3.76 -14.55
C GLU A 63 -9.18 -3.29 -13.17
N TYR A 64 -8.53 -2.13 -13.13
CA TYR A 64 -8.20 -1.50 -11.86
C TYR A 64 -9.47 -1.02 -11.18
N ARG A 65 -9.60 -1.26 -9.88
CA ARG A 65 -10.80 -0.96 -9.12
C ARG A 65 -10.48 -0.38 -7.75
N LEU A 66 -11.41 0.40 -7.24
CA LEU A 66 -11.40 0.85 -5.84
C LEU A 66 -12.07 -0.23 -4.98
N ASP A 67 -11.57 -0.41 -3.77
CA ASP A 67 -12.20 -1.24 -2.76
C ASP A 67 -13.22 -0.40 -1.97
N PRO A 68 -14.53 -0.66 -2.09
CA PRO A 68 -15.54 0.13 -1.38
C PRO A 68 -15.40 0.11 0.13
N SER A 69 -14.75 -0.93 0.69
CA SER A 69 -14.54 -1.06 2.13
C SER A 69 -13.53 -0.08 2.69
N LEU A 70 -12.62 0.43 1.86
CA LEU A 70 -11.51 1.28 2.28
C LEU A 70 -11.88 2.75 2.46
N GLY A 71 -12.95 3.21 1.79
CA GLY A 71 -13.33 4.62 1.84
C GLY A 71 -12.16 5.54 1.48
N ASP A 72 -11.85 6.47 2.39
CA ASP A 72 -10.79 7.45 2.20
C ASP A 72 -9.35 6.90 2.39
N CYS A 73 -9.19 5.65 2.81
CA CYS A 73 -7.87 5.01 2.97
C CYS A 73 -7.22 4.56 1.66
N GLN A 74 -7.78 4.87 0.51
CA GLN A 74 -7.24 4.50 -0.79
C GLN A 74 -7.26 5.68 -1.75
N GLN A 75 -6.64 5.52 -2.90
CA GLN A 75 -6.65 6.50 -3.97
C GLN A 75 -8.07 6.83 -4.44
N LEU A 76 -8.26 8.05 -4.94
CA LEU A 76 -9.58 8.54 -5.38
C LEU A 76 -9.97 8.09 -6.80
N SER A 77 -9.04 7.52 -7.56
CA SER A 77 -9.23 7.25 -8.99
C SER A 77 -8.48 6.00 -9.44
N THR A 78 -9.05 5.30 -10.41
CA THR A 78 -8.42 4.17 -11.11
C THR A 78 -7.72 4.59 -12.41
N LYS A 79 -7.75 5.88 -12.76
CA LYS A 79 -7.15 6.39 -13.99
C LYS A 79 -5.64 6.15 -14.05
N SER A 80 -5.07 6.25 -15.24
CA SER A 80 -3.62 6.18 -15.41
C SER A 80 -2.93 7.43 -14.88
N TYR A 81 -1.81 7.26 -14.20
CA TYR A 81 -0.94 8.36 -13.75
C TYR A 81 -0.21 9.09 -14.89
N TRP A 82 -0.19 8.49 -16.09
CA TRP A 82 0.69 8.85 -17.18
C TRP A 82 0.64 10.32 -17.59
N LYS A 83 -0.56 10.87 -17.73
CA LYS A 83 -0.72 12.28 -18.13
C LYS A 83 -0.32 13.23 -17.01
N GLU A 84 -0.80 12.98 -15.82
CA GLU A 84 -0.61 13.84 -14.66
C GLU A 84 0.83 13.87 -14.19
N SER A 85 1.55 12.74 -14.29
CA SER A 85 2.96 12.64 -13.93
C SER A 85 3.95 13.11 -15.01
N GLY A 86 3.48 13.77 -16.07
CA GLY A 86 4.34 14.18 -17.19
C GLY A 86 4.93 12.99 -17.96
N LYS A 87 4.18 11.90 -18.08
CA LYS A 87 4.55 10.65 -18.78
C LYS A 87 5.74 9.91 -18.15
N THR A 88 5.89 10.00 -16.85
CA THR A 88 7.01 9.37 -16.13
C THR A 88 6.60 8.20 -15.24
N HIS A 89 5.34 8.16 -14.75
CA HIS A 89 4.88 7.14 -13.82
C HIS A 89 3.76 6.27 -14.41
N GLN A 90 3.81 5.01 -14.05
CA GLN A 90 2.86 3.97 -14.41
C GLN A 90 2.13 3.48 -13.16
N ARG A 91 0.97 2.84 -13.32
CA ARG A 91 0.32 2.07 -12.27
C ARG A 91 1.14 0.81 -12.03
N GLY A 92 1.97 0.84 -10.99
CA GLY A 92 2.82 -0.27 -10.61
C GLY A 92 2.21 -1.07 -9.48
N HIS A 93 2.22 -2.39 -9.61
CA HIS A 93 1.77 -3.31 -8.58
C HIS A 93 2.83 -3.43 -7.48
N LEU A 94 2.40 -3.45 -6.22
CA LEU A 94 3.24 -3.85 -5.09
C LEU A 94 3.39 -5.36 -5.06
N VAL A 95 2.27 -6.08 -5.07
CA VAL A 95 2.20 -7.54 -5.27
C VAL A 95 1.82 -7.80 -6.71
N ALA A 96 2.69 -8.49 -7.45
CA ALA A 96 2.55 -8.68 -8.88
C ALA A 96 1.31 -9.54 -9.24
N PHE A 97 0.67 -9.22 -10.36
CA PHE A 97 -0.48 -9.97 -10.86
C PHE A 97 -0.16 -11.45 -11.09
N ASN A 98 0.96 -11.75 -11.74
CA ASN A 98 1.37 -13.12 -12.05
C ASN A 98 1.78 -13.95 -10.83
N HIS A 99 1.97 -13.32 -9.67
CA HIS A 99 2.14 -14.05 -8.41
C HIS A 99 0.79 -14.49 -7.81
N LEU A 100 -0.31 -13.92 -8.30
CA LEU A 100 -1.67 -14.09 -7.77
C LEU A 100 -2.64 -14.67 -8.81
N ASP A 101 -2.16 -15.14 -9.95
CA ASP A 101 -2.98 -15.65 -11.06
C ASP A 101 -3.40 -17.14 -10.88
N TYR A 102 -3.23 -17.66 -9.67
CA TYR A 102 -3.70 -19.01 -9.33
C TYR A 102 -5.24 -19.09 -9.15
N SER A 103 -5.95 -18.00 -9.02
CA SER A 103 -7.41 -17.91 -9.03
C SER A 103 -7.90 -16.58 -9.59
N GLU A 104 -9.14 -16.56 -10.09
CA GLU A 104 -9.75 -15.31 -10.57
C GLU A 104 -9.88 -14.27 -9.46
N GLU A 105 -10.21 -14.69 -8.23
CA GLU A 105 -10.36 -13.80 -7.08
C GLU A 105 -9.03 -13.12 -6.72
N SER A 106 -7.95 -13.89 -6.56
CA SER A 106 -6.64 -13.33 -6.24
C SER A 106 -6.09 -12.43 -7.35
N ALA A 107 -6.31 -12.83 -8.61
CA ALA A 107 -5.95 -12.02 -9.77
C ALA A 107 -6.72 -10.68 -9.81
N LEU A 108 -8.01 -10.70 -9.51
CA LEU A 108 -8.83 -9.48 -9.39
C LEU A 108 -8.40 -8.62 -8.20
N ASP A 109 -8.06 -9.22 -7.07
CA ASP A 109 -7.59 -8.49 -5.89
C ASP A 109 -6.24 -7.81 -6.11
N SER A 110 -5.37 -8.40 -6.93
CA SER A 110 -4.11 -7.75 -7.32
C SER A 110 -4.32 -6.39 -7.98
N ASN A 111 -5.46 -6.19 -8.66
CA ASN A 111 -5.81 -4.95 -9.37
C ASN A 111 -6.55 -3.92 -8.49
N GLN A 112 -6.69 -4.15 -7.19
CA GLN A 112 -7.18 -3.12 -6.25
C GLN A 112 -6.21 -1.94 -6.22
N MET A 113 -6.75 -0.71 -6.28
CA MET A 113 -5.91 0.50 -6.23
C MET A 113 -5.10 0.62 -4.95
N ALA A 114 -5.47 -0.06 -3.88
CA ALA A 114 -4.68 -0.19 -2.66
C ALA A 114 -3.33 -0.91 -2.89
N ASN A 115 -3.27 -1.85 -3.87
CA ASN A 115 -2.06 -2.56 -4.28
C ASN A 115 -1.25 -1.82 -5.37
N ILE A 116 -1.72 -0.65 -5.81
CA ILE A 116 -1.16 0.08 -6.94
C ILE A 116 -0.58 1.41 -6.47
N LEU A 117 0.67 1.68 -6.82
CA LEU A 117 1.31 2.97 -6.56
C LEU A 117 1.90 3.56 -7.84
N PRO A 118 2.08 4.89 -7.87
CA PRO A 118 2.78 5.53 -8.97
C PRO A 118 4.27 5.14 -8.95
N GLN A 119 4.66 4.27 -9.88
CA GLN A 119 6.03 3.81 -10.05
C GLN A 119 6.66 4.45 -11.29
N HIS A 120 7.88 4.97 -11.14
CA HIS A 120 8.61 5.50 -12.30
C HIS A 120 8.79 4.39 -13.35
N LYS A 121 8.49 4.70 -14.61
CA LYS A 121 8.47 3.68 -15.69
C LYS A 121 9.74 2.86 -15.81
N THR A 122 10.90 3.49 -15.62
CA THR A 122 12.20 2.79 -15.71
C THR A 122 12.38 1.81 -14.56
N MET A 123 11.95 2.18 -13.35
CA MET A 123 12.00 1.30 -12.19
C MET A 123 10.98 0.17 -12.32
N ASN A 124 9.73 0.49 -12.67
CA ASN A 124 8.64 -0.48 -12.81
C ASN A 124 8.95 -1.56 -13.86
N MET A 125 9.44 -1.13 -15.05
CA MET A 125 9.77 -2.03 -16.15
C MET A 125 11.20 -2.61 -16.06
N GLY A 126 12.01 -2.11 -15.15
CA GLY A 126 13.40 -2.53 -14.92
C GLY A 126 13.57 -3.27 -13.60
N ALA A 127 14.18 -2.63 -12.61
CA ALA A 127 14.57 -3.27 -11.37
C ALA A 127 13.39 -3.96 -10.64
N TRP A 128 12.21 -3.36 -10.62
CA TRP A 128 11.04 -3.97 -9.98
C TRP A 128 10.61 -5.25 -10.68
N LYS A 129 10.47 -5.20 -12.01
CA LYS A 129 10.15 -6.37 -12.83
C LYS A 129 11.18 -7.50 -12.66
N VAL A 130 12.48 -7.17 -12.61
CA VAL A 130 13.53 -8.16 -12.36
C VAL A 130 13.34 -8.87 -11.03
N THR A 131 12.91 -8.16 -9.96
CA THR A 131 12.60 -8.83 -8.68
C THR A 131 11.42 -9.78 -8.78
N GLU A 132 10.43 -9.47 -9.62
CA GLU A 132 9.28 -10.35 -9.87
C GLU A 132 9.73 -11.62 -10.61
N GLU A 133 10.54 -11.48 -11.66
CA GLU A 133 11.09 -12.61 -12.44
C GLU A 133 12.00 -13.51 -11.58
N ILE A 134 12.80 -12.94 -10.68
CA ILE A 134 13.60 -13.70 -9.72
C ILE A 134 12.67 -14.49 -8.78
N THR A 135 11.64 -13.87 -8.26
CA THR A 135 10.67 -14.51 -7.37
C THR A 135 9.96 -15.68 -8.09
N GLU A 136 9.54 -15.48 -9.35
CA GLU A 136 8.95 -16.53 -10.19
C GLU A 136 9.90 -17.72 -10.36
N CYS A 137 11.17 -17.47 -10.59
CA CYS A 137 12.16 -18.54 -10.72
C CYS A 137 12.35 -19.33 -9.43
N TYR A 138 12.46 -18.64 -8.30
CA TYR A 138 12.75 -19.29 -7.02
C TYR A 138 11.55 -19.97 -6.36
N ARG A 139 10.31 -19.56 -6.67
CA ARG A 139 9.09 -20.20 -6.16
C ARG A 139 9.00 -21.69 -6.50
N GLU A 140 9.64 -22.11 -7.59
CA GLU A 140 9.66 -23.50 -8.02
C GLU A 140 10.50 -24.42 -7.11
N PHE A 141 11.44 -23.86 -6.35
CA PHE A 141 12.28 -24.61 -5.41
C PHE A 141 11.68 -24.71 -4.02
N GLY A 142 10.73 -23.86 -3.66
CA GLY A 142 10.07 -23.87 -2.35
C GLY A 142 9.20 -22.65 -2.14
N THR A 143 8.38 -22.68 -1.10
CA THR A 143 7.54 -21.53 -0.74
C THR A 143 8.42 -20.36 -0.29
N LEU A 144 8.19 -19.21 -0.91
CA LEU A 144 8.85 -17.95 -0.59
C LEU A 144 7.94 -17.11 0.30
N LYS A 145 8.53 -16.33 1.18
CA LYS A 145 7.85 -15.24 1.89
C LYS A 145 8.39 -13.93 1.38
N ILE A 146 7.52 -13.08 0.88
CA ILE A 146 7.86 -11.79 0.30
C ILE A 146 7.27 -10.69 1.16
N ILE A 147 8.11 -9.72 1.51
CA ILE A 147 7.73 -8.51 2.24
C ILE A 147 8.30 -7.32 1.47
N GLY A 148 7.53 -6.26 1.35
CA GLY A 148 8.02 -5.06 0.69
C GLY A 148 7.19 -3.84 1.04
N GLY A 149 7.52 -2.71 0.41
CA GLY A 149 6.80 -1.47 0.67
C GLY A 149 7.35 -0.29 -0.11
N ALA A 150 6.80 0.87 0.23
CA ALA A 150 7.18 2.15 -0.36
C ALA A 150 7.59 3.13 0.73
N ILE A 151 8.49 4.05 0.39
CA ILE A 151 9.03 5.07 1.28
C ILE A 151 8.85 6.43 0.61
N TRP A 152 8.40 7.41 1.37
CA TRP A 152 8.28 8.80 0.99
C TRP A 152 9.29 9.62 1.78
N ASP A 153 10.04 10.46 1.09
CA ASP A 153 10.92 11.45 1.66
C ASP A 153 10.18 12.79 1.83
N LEU A 154 10.89 13.85 2.16
CA LEU A 154 10.33 15.17 2.45
C LEU A 154 9.75 15.91 1.23
N ASN A 155 10.08 15.47 0.02
CA ASN A 155 9.63 16.10 -1.22
C ASN A 155 8.32 15.49 -1.72
N LEU A 156 7.20 15.91 -1.15
CA LEU A 156 5.88 15.45 -1.57
C LEU A 156 5.59 15.88 -3.01
N ARG A 157 5.16 14.91 -3.83
CA ARG A 157 4.76 15.09 -5.22
C ARG A 157 3.39 14.45 -5.42
N ILE A 158 2.36 15.20 -5.18
CA ILE A 158 0.98 14.73 -5.20
C ILE A 158 0.49 14.55 -6.64
N LEU A 159 -0.17 13.43 -6.90
CA LEU A 159 -1.05 13.24 -8.05
C LEU A 159 -2.48 13.60 -7.63
N GLU A 160 -2.88 14.81 -7.94
CA GLU A 160 -4.13 15.43 -7.44
C GLU A 160 -5.38 14.62 -7.80
N THR A 161 -5.46 14.07 -9.02
CA THR A 161 -6.58 13.22 -9.47
C THR A 161 -6.74 11.97 -8.59
N HIS A 162 -5.65 11.52 -7.99
CA HIS A 162 -5.61 10.29 -7.18
C HIS A 162 -5.53 10.57 -5.68
N GLY A 163 -5.17 11.78 -5.28
CA GLY A 163 -4.92 12.15 -3.90
C GLY A 163 -3.79 11.33 -3.27
N VAL A 164 -2.80 10.93 -4.06
CA VAL A 164 -1.68 10.09 -3.62
C VAL A 164 -0.35 10.76 -3.91
N ASP A 165 0.58 10.70 -2.96
CA ASP A 165 1.96 11.12 -3.16
C ASP A 165 2.75 10.05 -3.93
N ILE A 166 3.66 10.51 -4.79
CA ILE A 166 4.59 9.63 -5.49
C ILE A 166 5.67 9.17 -4.50
N PRO A 167 5.83 7.85 -4.26
CA PRO A 167 6.92 7.34 -3.44
C PRO A 167 8.29 7.63 -4.05
N ASP A 168 9.28 7.89 -3.21
CA ASP A 168 10.66 8.09 -3.64
C ASP A 168 11.39 6.76 -3.80
N TYR A 169 11.08 5.77 -2.95
CA TYR A 169 11.74 4.46 -2.97
C TYR A 169 10.73 3.34 -2.81
N PHE A 170 11.10 2.20 -3.38
CA PHE A 170 10.44 0.91 -3.16
C PHE A 170 11.47 -0.10 -2.69
N TRP A 171 11.07 -0.99 -1.80
CA TRP A 171 11.92 -2.04 -1.27
C TRP A 171 11.17 -3.38 -1.26
N LYS A 172 11.94 -4.47 -1.38
CA LYS A 172 11.41 -5.84 -1.34
C LYS A 172 12.45 -6.76 -0.72
N VAL A 173 11.99 -7.69 0.11
CA VAL A 173 12.75 -8.81 0.69
C VAL A 173 12.07 -10.09 0.25
N ILE A 174 12.86 -11.05 -0.20
CA ILE A 174 12.41 -12.36 -0.69
C ILE A 174 13.11 -13.44 0.13
#